data_d5e2172985fb7dfbbe86179445fa2248
#
_entry.id   d5e2172985fb7dfbbe86179445fa2248
#
_cell.length_a   1.000
_cell.length_b   1.000
_cell.length_c   1.000
_cell.angle_alpha   90.00
_cell.angle_beta   90.00
_cell.angle_gamma   90.00
#
_symmetry.space_group_name_H-M   'P 1'
#
loop_
_entity.id
_entity.type
_entity.pdbx_description
1 polymer ?
#
loop_
_entity_poly.entity_id
_entity_poly.type
_entity_poly.pdbx_seq_one_letter_code
_entity_poly.pdbx_strand_id
1 'polypeptide(L)'
;MGKILIKGATIITVENHDDIIPGGEIAIEGQYIVSVGPAGSAPEGFVPDRVLDASDMLAMPGFVNSHTHAAMTLLRSYADDLPLMKWLEEKIWPLEAKLEEEDIYWGTMLCCLEMIRSGTTTFADMYFHMNEVARAVERSGIRADLSRGMIGVGPEAQSALDFSREFVAKWHGRGNGRITVRLGPHAPYTCPPDYLKKVISLAGELNVGIHIHLAETKTEIEDME
;
A
#
# COMPACT_ATOMS: atom_id res chain seq x y z
N MET A 1 -4.00 25.29 -1.23
CA MET A 1 -4.81 24.08 -1.05
C MET A 1 -6.12 24.50 -0.42
N GLY A 2 -7.25 23.97 -0.91
CA GLY A 2 -8.57 24.42 -0.48
C GLY A 2 -8.97 23.93 0.91
N LYS A 3 -9.93 24.63 1.51
CA LYS A 3 -10.57 24.27 2.77
C LYS A 3 -11.90 23.59 2.49
N ILE A 4 -12.13 22.42 3.08
CA ILE A 4 -13.38 21.65 2.92
C ILE A 4 -14.00 21.45 4.29
N LEU A 5 -15.33 21.62 4.37
CA LEU A 5 -16.11 21.27 5.54
C LEU A 5 -17.15 20.22 5.15
N ILE A 6 -17.08 19.05 5.79
CA ILE A 6 -18.08 17.99 5.66
C ILE A 6 -19.03 18.14 6.84
N LYS A 7 -20.34 18.18 6.58
CA LYS A 7 -21.38 18.40 7.62
C LYS A 7 -22.44 17.30 7.63
N GLY A 8 -22.97 17.03 8.81
CA GLY A 8 -24.15 16.20 9.00
C GLY A 8 -23.88 14.69 9.02
N ALA A 9 -22.64 14.25 8.76
CA ALA A 9 -22.32 12.83 8.75
C ALA A 9 -22.47 12.18 10.13
N THR A 10 -22.83 10.91 10.15
CA THR A 10 -22.52 10.07 11.30
C THR A 10 -21.04 9.68 11.21
N ILE A 11 -20.23 10.19 12.13
CA ILE A 11 -18.77 9.99 12.09
C ILE A 11 -18.41 8.83 13.01
N ILE A 12 -17.62 7.89 12.50
CA ILE A 12 -17.01 6.78 13.23
C ILE A 12 -15.51 7.03 13.23
N THR A 13 -14.92 7.43 14.37
CA THR A 13 -13.49 7.81 14.42
C THR A 13 -12.57 6.59 14.41
N VAL A 14 -13.04 5.44 14.88
CA VAL A 14 -12.24 4.22 15.10
C VAL A 14 -11.12 4.41 16.13
N GLU A 15 -11.15 5.50 16.89
CA GLU A 15 -10.15 5.76 17.93
C GLU A 15 -10.48 4.96 19.21
N ASN A 16 -11.78 4.90 19.58
CA ASN A 16 -12.27 4.07 20.65
C ASN A 16 -13.55 3.32 20.22
N HIS A 17 -13.90 2.26 20.95
CA HIS A 17 -14.97 1.34 20.56
C HIS A 17 -16.37 1.99 20.41
N ASP A 18 -16.63 3.11 21.09
CA ASP A 18 -17.94 3.78 21.17
C ASP A 18 -17.95 5.19 20.59
N ASP A 19 -16.90 5.61 19.87
CA ASP A 19 -16.79 6.97 19.33
C ASP A 19 -17.60 7.14 18.05
N ILE A 20 -18.92 7.27 18.22
CA ILE A 20 -19.86 7.61 17.15
C ILE A 20 -20.36 9.04 17.39
N ILE A 21 -20.17 9.91 16.41
CA ILE A 21 -20.62 11.30 16.47
C ILE A 21 -21.75 11.50 15.45
N PRO A 22 -23.01 11.48 15.88
CA PRO A 22 -24.13 11.71 14.97
C PRO A 22 -24.23 13.17 14.56
N GLY A 23 -24.50 13.41 13.27
CA GLY A 23 -24.64 14.77 12.74
C GLY A 23 -23.38 15.63 12.87
N GLY A 24 -22.21 14.97 12.90
CA GLY A 24 -20.93 15.62 13.11
C GLY A 24 -20.41 16.40 11.92
N GLU A 25 -19.26 17.05 12.12
CA GLU A 25 -18.55 17.76 11.05
C GLU A 25 -17.06 17.47 11.06
N ILE A 26 -16.46 17.55 9.87
CA ILE A 26 -15.02 17.37 9.64
C ILE A 26 -14.51 18.56 8.87
N ALA A 27 -13.55 19.31 9.43
CA ALA A 27 -12.86 20.39 8.74
C ALA A 27 -11.50 19.89 8.19
N ILE A 28 -11.26 20.18 6.92
CA ILE A 28 -10.05 19.76 6.20
C ILE A 28 -9.38 21.00 5.62
N GLU A 29 -8.08 21.15 5.84
CA GLU A 29 -7.24 22.17 5.22
C GLU A 29 -6.09 21.54 4.46
N GLY A 30 -6.11 21.66 3.14
CA GLY A 30 -5.14 21.01 2.27
C GLY A 30 -5.23 19.48 2.36
N GLN A 31 -4.22 18.86 2.94
CA GLN A 31 -4.15 17.40 3.10
C GLN A 31 -4.38 16.93 4.55
N TYR A 32 -4.75 17.83 5.44
CA TYR A 32 -4.89 17.53 6.87
C TYR A 32 -6.33 17.71 7.33
N ILE A 33 -6.80 16.80 8.16
CA ILE A 33 -7.99 16.97 8.98
C ILE A 33 -7.59 17.89 10.14
N VAL A 34 -8.23 19.05 10.26
CA VAL A 34 -7.92 20.05 11.29
C VAL A 34 -8.90 19.99 12.47
N SER A 35 -10.09 19.43 12.26
CA SER A 35 -11.01 19.08 13.34
C SER A 35 -11.97 17.97 12.93
N VAL A 36 -12.40 17.19 13.91
CA VAL A 36 -13.49 16.20 13.85
C VAL A 36 -14.30 16.35 15.12
N GLY A 37 -15.62 16.46 15.01
CA GLY A 37 -16.45 16.56 16.20
C GLY A 37 -17.92 16.80 15.91
N PRO A 38 -18.72 17.15 16.94
CA PRO A 38 -20.11 17.55 16.77
C PRO A 38 -20.24 18.78 15.85
N ALA A 39 -21.45 19.06 15.38
CA ALA A 39 -21.69 20.27 14.59
C ALA A 39 -21.20 21.53 15.32
N GLY A 40 -20.46 22.40 14.63
CA GLY A 40 -19.83 23.59 15.18
C GLY A 40 -18.42 23.39 15.74
N SER A 41 -17.80 22.22 15.56
CA SER A 41 -16.43 21.93 16.02
C SER A 41 -15.32 22.42 15.08
N ALA A 42 -15.65 22.98 13.92
CA ALA A 42 -14.67 23.60 13.07
C ALA A 42 -13.93 24.74 13.80
N PRO A 43 -12.61 24.94 13.56
CA PRO A 43 -11.85 25.97 14.24
C PRO A 43 -12.45 27.36 14.05
N GLU A 44 -12.34 28.23 15.07
CA GLU A 44 -12.80 29.60 14.98
C GLU A 44 -12.17 30.32 13.78
N GLY A 45 -13.00 31.00 12.97
CA GLY A 45 -12.54 31.66 11.74
C GLY A 45 -12.29 30.71 10.55
N PHE A 46 -12.63 29.42 10.65
CA PHE A 46 -12.53 28.50 9.53
C PHE A 46 -13.57 28.85 8.45
N VAL A 47 -13.09 29.36 7.31
CA VAL A 47 -13.94 29.69 6.15
C VAL A 47 -13.69 28.63 5.07
N PRO A 48 -14.62 27.68 4.84
CA PRO A 48 -14.43 26.65 3.83
C PRO A 48 -14.62 27.18 2.42
N ASP A 49 -13.78 26.74 1.48
CA ASP A 49 -13.97 26.96 0.05
C ASP A 49 -15.08 26.07 -0.51
N ARG A 50 -15.31 24.93 0.15
CA ARG A 50 -16.34 23.95 -0.23
C ARG A 50 -16.98 23.32 1.01
N VAL A 51 -18.32 23.23 0.99
CA VAL A 51 -19.08 22.50 1.98
C VAL A 51 -19.68 21.24 1.31
N LEU A 52 -19.54 20.09 1.96
CA LEU A 52 -20.15 18.83 1.55
C LEU A 52 -21.25 18.50 2.58
N ASP A 53 -22.48 18.38 2.12
CA ASP A 53 -23.57 17.81 2.92
C ASP A 53 -23.47 16.28 2.90
N ALA A 54 -23.31 15.70 4.07
CA ALA A 54 -23.18 14.26 4.29
C ALA A 54 -24.25 13.74 5.29
N SER A 55 -25.41 14.39 5.35
CA SER A 55 -26.44 14.15 6.37
C SER A 55 -26.96 12.68 6.40
N ASP A 56 -26.90 11.98 5.27
CA ASP A 56 -27.31 10.57 5.16
C ASP A 56 -26.10 9.63 4.95
N MET A 57 -24.90 10.07 5.33
CA MET A 57 -23.67 9.33 5.09
C MET A 57 -22.94 8.98 6.38
N LEU A 58 -22.13 7.94 6.29
CA LEU A 58 -21.10 7.62 7.29
C LEU A 58 -19.79 8.25 6.86
N ALA A 59 -19.08 8.85 7.80
CA ALA A 59 -17.70 9.27 7.62
C ALA A 59 -16.81 8.44 8.55
N MET A 60 -15.80 7.80 7.99
CA MET A 60 -14.86 6.96 8.72
C MET A 60 -13.47 7.04 8.07
N PRO A 61 -12.39 6.63 8.77
CA PRO A 61 -11.09 6.48 8.14
C PRO A 61 -11.17 5.57 6.93
N GLY A 62 -10.43 5.92 5.86
CA GLY A 62 -10.34 5.07 4.68
C GLY A 62 -9.71 3.72 5.00
N PHE A 63 -10.13 2.68 4.30
CA PHE A 63 -9.55 1.35 4.46
C PHE A 63 -8.06 1.32 4.10
N VAL A 64 -7.32 0.46 4.80
CA VAL A 64 -5.92 0.17 4.52
C VAL A 64 -5.83 -1.28 4.05
N ASN A 65 -5.38 -1.48 2.82
CA ASN A 65 -5.08 -2.81 2.30
C ASN A 65 -3.60 -3.13 2.58
N SER A 66 -3.34 -3.95 3.58
CA SER A 66 -1.99 -4.25 4.06
C SER A 66 -1.25 -5.36 3.29
N HIS A 67 -1.89 -5.99 2.28
CA HIS A 67 -1.27 -7.04 1.49
C HIS A 67 -1.78 -6.99 0.04
N THR A 68 -0.90 -6.57 -0.89
CA THR A 68 -1.21 -6.58 -2.32
C THR A 68 -0.02 -6.99 -3.18
N HIS A 69 -0.38 -7.42 -4.39
CA HIS A 69 0.45 -7.50 -5.57
C HIS A 69 -0.32 -6.74 -6.67
N ALA A 70 -0.27 -5.41 -6.61
CA ALA A 70 -1.24 -4.53 -7.26
C ALA A 70 -1.40 -4.78 -8.77
N ALA A 71 -0.31 -5.02 -9.49
CA ALA A 71 -0.37 -5.28 -10.93
C ALA A 71 -1.03 -6.63 -11.28
N MET A 72 -1.12 -7.56 -10.31
CA MET A 72 -1.79 -8.85 -10.51
C MET A 72 -3.31 -8.76 -10.69
N THR A 73 -3.90 -7.57 -10.65
CA THR A 73 -5.28 -7.36 -11.12
C THR A 73 -5.49 -7.89 -12.54
N LEU A 74 -4.46 -7.86 -13.38
CA LEU A 74 -4.48 -8.42 -14.74
C LEU A 74 -4.58 -9.95 -14.76
N LEU A 75 -4.20 -10.62 -13.66
CA LEU A 75 -4.16 -12.07 -13.55
C LEU A 75 -5.36 -12.64 -12.77
N ARG A 76 -6.35 -11.81 -12.46
CA ARG A 76 -7.51 -12.21 -11.67
C ARG A 76 -8.22 -13.40 -12.32
N SER A 77 -8.51 -14.43 -11.51
CA SER A 77 -9.16 -15.68 -11.90
C SER A 77 -8.41 -16.47 -13.00
N TYR A 78 -7.13 -16.17 -13.20
CA TYR A 78 -6.32 -16.92 -14.18
C TYR A 78 -6.06 -18.36 -13.72
N ALA A 79 -5.83 -18.56 -12.42
CA ALA A 79 -5.61 -19.88 -11.83
C ALA A 79 -6.06 -19.88 -10.36
N ASP A 80 -7.04 -20.72 -10.06
CA ASP A 80 -7.63 -20.85 -8.72
C ASP A 80 -7.43 -22.28 -8.18
N ASP A 81 -7.62 -22.47 -6.87
CA ASP A 81 -7.68 -23.77 -6.17
C ASP A 81 -6.42 -24.65 -6.33
N LEU A 82 -5.25 -24.04 -6.38
CA LEU A 82 -3.96 -24.75 -6.45
C LEU A 82 -3.15 -24.53 -5.17
N PRO A 83 -2.36 -25.54 -4.72
CA PRO A 83 -1.33 -25.30 -3.70
C PRO A 83 -0.36 -24.20 -4.13
N LEU A 84 0.14 -23.38 -3.18
CA LEU A 84 0.94 -22.18 -3.47
C LEU A 84 2.09 -22.45 -4.45
N MET A 85 2.97 -23.38 -4.18
CA MET A 85 4.13 -23.62 -5.05
C MET A 85 3.73 -24.05 -6.46
N LYS A 86 2.71 -24.91 -6.58
CA LYS A 86 2.19 -25.31 -7.88
C LYS A 86 1.56 -24.13 -8.63
N TRP A 87 0.84 -23.26 -7.90
CA TRP A 87 0.27 -22.05 -8.46
C TRP A 87 1.35 -21.09 -8.96
N LEU A 88 2.40 -20.87 -8.17
CA LEU A 88 3.53 -20.01 -8.54
C LEU A 88 4.29 -20.58 -9.75
N GLU A 89 4.79 -21.82 -9.66
CA GLU A 89 5.72 -22.39 -10.64
C GLU A 89 5.07 -22.71 -11.98
N GLU A 90 3.83 -23.24 -11.96
CA GLU A 90 3.15 -23.69 -13.18
C GLU A 90 2.31 -22.60 -13.86
N LYS A 91 1.87 -21.58 -13.09
CA LYS A 91 0.90 -20.58 -13.60
C LYS A 91 1.44 -19.16 -13.53
N ILE A 92 1.82 -18.68 -12.36
CA ILE A 92 2.08 -17.25 -12.15
C ILE A 92 3.43 -16.85 -12.72
N TRP A 93 4.53 -17.46 -12.27
CA TRP A 93 5.87 -17.08 -12.74
C TRP A 93 6.05 -17.18 -14.26
N PRO A 94 5.55 -18.23 -14.97
CA PRO A 94 5.62 -18.26 -16.44
C PRO A 94 4.85 -17.14 -17.13
N LEU A 95 3.79 -16.61 -16.50
CA LEU A 95 3.03 -15.49 -17.03
C LEU A 95 3.68 -14.15 -16.66
N GLU A 96 4.10 -13.98 -15.42
CA GLU A 96 4.81 -12.79 -14.94
C GLU A 96 6.09 -12.53 -15.74
N ALA A 97 6.81 -13.57 -16.16
CA ALA A 97 7.99 -13.45 -17.00
C ALA A 97 7.73 -12.82 -18.39
N LYS A 98 6.45 -12.66 -18.76
CA LYS A 98 6.04 -12.03 -20.04
C LYS A 98 5.48 -10.63 -19.83
N LEU A 99 5.25 -10.21 -18.59
CA LEU A 99 4.74 -8.88 -18.30
C LEU A 99 5.84 -7.84 -18.53
N GLU A 100 5.47 -6.78 -19.22
CA GLU A 100 6.32 -5.63 -19.48
C GLU A 100 6.01 -4.49 -18.50
N GLU A 101 6.85 -3.48 -18.47
CA GLU A 101 6.68 -2.31 -17.60
C GLU A 101 5.31 -1.63 -17.79
N GLU A 102 4.83 -1.56 -19.02
CA GLU A 102 3.52 -0.97 -19.33
C GLU A 102 2.36 -1.78 -18.74
N ASP A 103 2.45 -3.12 -18.74
CA ASP A 103 1.45 -4.00 -18.12
C ASP A 103 1.38 -3.73 -16.60
N ILE A 104 2.55 -3.64 -15.96
CA ILE A 104 2.64 -3.34 -14.52
C ILE A 104 2.01 -1.99 -14.19
N TYR A 105 2.28 -0.96 -15.01
CA TYR A 105 1.66 0.35 -14.84
C TYR A 105 0.12 0.27 -14.91
N TRP A 106 -0.43 -0.32 -15.96
CA TRP A 106 -1.87 -0.38 -16.16
C TRP A 106 -2.59 -1.32 -15.19
N GLY A 107 -1.98 -2.47 -14.85
CA GLY A 107 -2.50 -3.35 -13.80
C GLY A 107 -2.58 -2.64 -12.46
N THR A 108 -1.55 -1.89 -12.10
CA THR A 108 -1.55 -1.07 -10.87
C THR A 108 -2.58 0.06 -10.93
N MET A 109 -2.74 0.72 -12.08
CA MET A 109 -3.78 1.75 -12.26
C MET A 109 -5.19 1.19 -12.07
N LEU A 110 -5.46 -0.02 -12.58
CA LEU A 110 -6.73 -0.71 -12.37
C LEU A 110 -6.94 -1.02 -10.87
N CYS A 111 -5.92 -1.54 -10.20
CA CYS A 111 -5.95 -1.79 -8.77
C CYS A 111 -6.25 -0.51 -7.97
N CYS A 112 -5.56 0.60 -8.28
CA CYS A 112 -5.80 1.88 -7.63
C CYS A 112 -7.24 2.38 -7.85
N LEU A 113 -7.78 2.23 -9.05
CA LEU A 113 -9.15 2.59 -9.37
C LEU A 113 -10.16 1.79 -8.53
N GLU A 114 -9.97 0.48 -8.44
CA GLU A 114 -10.84 -0.40 -7.65
C GLU A 114 -10.75 -0.06 -6.15
N MET A 115 -9.55 0.16 -5.63
CA MET A 115 -9.33 0.57 -4.23
C MET A 115 -10.03 1.90 -3.91
N ILE A 116 -9.85 2.92 -4.74
CA ILE A 116 -10.49 4.24 -4.53
C ILE A 116 -12.01 4.10 -4.55
N ARG A 117 -12.57 3.30 -5.46
CA ARG A 117 -14.01 3.08 -5.55
C ARG A 117 -14.58 2.27 -4.40
N SER A 118 -13.79 1.45 -3.74
CA SER A 118 -14.20 0.65 -2.57
C SER A 118 -13.86 1.29 -1.22
N GLY A 119 -13.31 2.53 -1.23
CA GLY A 119 -12.98 3.27 -0.01
C GLY A 119 -11.61 2.93 0.59
N THR A 120 -10.77 2.16 -0.11
CA THR A 120 -9.39 1.93 0.28
C THR A 120 -8.54 3.15 -0.11
N THR A 121 -7.86 3.74 0.86
CA THR A 121 -7.08 4.97 0.70
C THR A 121 -5.58 4.76 0.78
N THR A 122 -5.16 3.59 1.28
CA THR A 122 -3.75 3.23 1.46
C THR A 122 -3.58 1.74 1.19
N PHE A 123 -2.48 1.35 0.56
CA PHE A 123 -2.13 -0.06 0.40
C PHE A 123 -0.64 -0.31 0.57
N ALA A 124 -0.29 -1.52 0.99
CA ALA A 124 1.08 -2.02 1.00
C ALA A 124 1.26 -2.98 -0.18
N ASP A 125 2.30 -2.78 -0.98
CA ASP A 125 2.55 -3.55 -2.18
C ASP A 125 3.97 -4.12 -2.24
N MET A 126 4.06 -5.37 -2.69
CA MET A 126 5.32 -6.03 -3.00
C MET A 126 5.21 -6.64 -4.39
N TYR A 127 6.06 -6.18 -5.32
CA TYR A 127 6.07 -6.73 -6.68
C TYR A 127 7.41 -6.48 -7.39
N PHE A 128 7.43 -6.53 -8.71
CA PHE A 128 8.56 -6.18 -9.57
C PHE A 128 8.20 -4.97 -10.47
N HIS A 129 9.17 -4.43 -11.23
CA HIS A 129 9.01 -3.17 -11.98
C HIS A 129 8.43 -2.02 -11.14
N MET A 130 8.86 -1.91 -9.89
CA MET A 130 8.27 -1.03 -8.88
C MET A 130 8.31 0.46 -9.24
N ASN A 131 9.16 0.88 -10.17
CA ASN A 131 9.11 2.24 -10.69
C ASN A 131 7.76 2.54 -11.38
N GLU A 132 7.19 1.55 -12.08
CA GLU A 132 5.91 1.71 -12.77
C GLU A 132 4.74 1.68 -11.78
N VAL A 133 4.83 0.82 -10.75
CA VAL A 133 3.89 0.85 -9.63
C VAL A 133 3.89 2.23 -8.96
N ALA A 134 5.06 2.78 -8.65
CA ALA A 134 5.18 4.08 -8.01
C ALA A 134 4.64 5.23 -8.90
N ARG A 135 4.86 5.18 -10.22
CA ARG A 135 4.27 6.13 -11.19
C ARG A 135 2.74 6.06 -11.18
N ALA A 136 2.18 4.86 -11.18
CA ALA A 136 0.72 4.67 -11.11
C ALA A 136 0.15 5.22 -9.80
N VAL A 137 0.81 4.97 -8.67
CA VAL A 137 0.44 5.53 -7.37
C VAL A 137 0.52 7.05 -7.37
N GLU A 138 1.59 7.64 -7.88
CA GLU A 138 1.74 9.10 -7.98
C GLU A 138 0.62 9.73 -8.82
N ARG A 139 0.28 9.09 -9.95
CA ARG A 139 -0.77 9.53 -10.88
C ARG A 139 -2.18 9.39 -10.31
N SER A 140 -2.48 8.28 -9.64
CA SER A 140 -3.82 8.02 -9.07
C SER A 140 -4.14 8.86 -7.85
N GLY A 141 -3.12 9.29 -7.11
CA GLY A 141 -3.28 10.08 -5.89
C GLY A 141 -3.51 9.27 -4.62
N ILE A 142 -3.61 7.95 -4.68
CA ILE A 142 -3.72 7.05 -3.52
C ILE A 142 -2.41 7.05 -2.71
N ARG A 143 -2.46 6.58 -1.46
CA ARG A 143 -1.26 6.34 -0.65
C ARG A 143 -0.77 4.92 -0.84
N ALA A 144 0.54 4.71 -0.84
CA ALA A 144 1.11 3.36 -0.90
C ALA A 144 2.41 3.26 -0.10
N ASP A 145 2.62 2.08 0.47
CA ASP A 145 3.87 1.62 1.05
C ASP A 145 4.43 0.52 0.13
N LEU A 146 5.47 0.86 -0.61
CA LEU A 146 5.95 0.07 -1.75
C LEU A 146 7.24 -0.67 -1.43
N SER A 147 7.33 -1.91 -1.90
CA SER A 147 8.53 -2.72 -1.76
C SER A 147 8.81 -3.55 -3.01
N ARG A 148 10.08 -3.61 -3.44
CA ARG A 148 10.49 -4.57 -4.46
C ARG A 148 10.61 -5.94 -3.82
N GLY A 149 9.95 -6.96 -4.37
CA GLY A 149 10.16 -8.35 -3.99
C GLY A 149 11.60 -8.80 -4.29
N MET A 150 12.36 -9.09 -3.25
CA MET A 150 13.76 -9.52 -3.36
C MET A 150 13.87 -11.03 -3.12
N ILE A 151 14.54 -11.74 -4.02
CA ILE A 151 14.89 -13.15 -3.86
C ILE A 151 16.37 -13.22 -3.51
N GLY A 152 16.69 -13.86 -2.38
CA GLY A 152 18.04 -13.90 -1.82
C GLY A 152 18.93 -15.02 -2.36
N VAL A 153 18.45 -15.78 -3.34
CA VAL A 153 19.17 -16.86 -4.01
C VAL A 153 19.33 -16.53 -5.50
N GLY A 154 20.41 -17.06 -6.10
CA GLY A 154 20.66 -16.85 -7.53
C GLY A 154 21.41 -15.55 -7.85
N PRO A 155 21.63 -15.29 -9.15
CA PRO A 155 22.52 -14.21 -9.62
C PRO A 155 21.98 -12.80 -9.36
N GLU A 156 20.67 -12.65 -9.18
CA GLU A 156 20.02 -11.35 -9.02
C GLU A 156 19.95 -10.85 -7.57
N ALA A 157 20.40 -11.67 -6.60
CA ALA A 157 20.28 -11.32 -5.19
C ALA A 157 20.97 -9.97 -4.83
N GLN A 158 22.16 -9.69 -5.42
CA GLN A 158 22.84 -8.42 -5.18
C GLN A 158 22.17 -7.26 -5.92
N SER A 159 21.80 -7.43 -7.17
CA SER A 159 21.13 -6.37 -7.94
C SER A 159 19.79 -5.97 -7.35
N ALA A 160 19.09 -6.88 -6.65
CA ALA A 160 17.87 -6.59 -5.92
C ALA A 160 18.09 -5.64 -4.73
N LEU A 161 19.21 -5.79 -4.01
CA LEU A 161 19.60 -4.86 -2.94
C LEU A 161 19.96 -3.48 -3.51
N ASP A 162 20.74 -3.45 -4.59
CA ASP A 162 21.17 -2.20 -5.24
C ASP A 162 19.97 -1.44 -5.80
N PHE A 163 19.07 -2.12 -6.51
CA PHE A 163 17.81 -1.53 -6.98
C PHE A 163 16.97 -1.00 -5.81
N SER A 164 16.85 -1.74 -4.71
CA SER A 164 16.03 -1.32 -3.57
C SER A 164 16.60 -0.06 -2.92
N ARG A 165 17.92 0.08 -2.84
CA ARG A 165 18.59 1.31 -2.40
C ARG A 165 18.21 2.50 -3.29
N GLU A 166 18.31 2.33 -4.61
CA GLU A 166 17.96 3.38 -5.57
C GLU A 166 16.47 3.72 -5.52
N PHE A 167 15.62 2.70 -5.35
CA PHE A 167 14.18 2.85 -5.27
C PHE A 167 13.76 3.65 -4.03
N VAL A 168 14.36 3.38 -2.87
CA VAL A 168 14.16 4.19 -1.66
C VAL A 168 14.56 5.65 -1.92
N ALA A 169 15.77 5.88 -2.45
CA ALA A 169 16.27 7.22 -2.71
C ALA A 169 15.38 8.00 -3.69
N LYS A 170 14.79 7.31 -4.66
CA LYS A 170 13.95 7.92 -5.70
C LYS A 170 12.52 8.20 -5.25
N TRP A 171 11.90 7.30 -4.49
CA TRP A 171 10.47 7.30 -4.29
C TRP A 171 10.00 7.53 -2.84
N HIS A 172 10.84 7.27 -1.83
CA HIS A 172 10.44 7.48 -0.43
C HIS A 172 10.14 8.95 -0.16
N GLY A 173 8.94 9.24 0.34
CA GLY A 173 8.45 10.61 0.59
C GLY A 173 7.87 11.33 -0.63
N ARG A 174 7.88 10.72 -1.82
CA ARG A 174 7.28 11.32 -3.02
C ARG A 174 5.76 11.43 -2.93
N GLY A 175 5.18 12.14 -3.92
CA GLY A 175 3.75 12.37 -3.94
C GLY A 175 3.25 13.18 -2.72
N ASN A 176 4.04 14.14 -2.22
CA ASN A 176 3.76 14.89 -0.98
C ASN A 176 3.62 13.97 0.24
N GLY A 177 4.49 12.97 0.37
CA GLY A 177 4.49 12.03 1.47
C GLY A 177 3.48 10.87 1.34
N ARG A 178 2.82 10.73 0.18
CA ARG A 178 1.88 9.61 -0.05
C ARG A 178 2.56 8.29 -0.40
N ILE A 179 3.80 8.31 -0.86
CA ILE A 179 4.57 7.13 -1.22
C ILE A 179 5.64 6.92 -0.15
N THR A 180 5.57 5.79 0.54
CA THR A 180 6.64 5.28 1.39
C THR A 180 7.25 4.04 0.75
N VAL A 181 8.49 3.73 1.11
CA VAL A 181 9.20 2.56 0.59
C VAL A 181 9.80 1.78 1.73
N ARG A 182 9.66 0.45 1.66
CA ARG A 182 10.31 -0.53 2.53
C ARG A 182 11.20 -1.45 1.73
N LEU A 183 12.07 -2.21 2.39
CA LEU A 183 12.76 -3.31 1.75
C LEU A 183 11.86 -4.56 1.78
N GLY A 184 11.77 -5.26 0.65
CA GLY A 184 10.85 -6.37 0.44
C GLY A 184 11.53 -7.72 0.27
N PRO A 185 12.25 -8.31 1.26
CA PRO A 185 12.65 -9.71 1.14
C PRO A 185 11.37 -10.55 1.01
N HIS A 186 11.29 -11.37 -0.05
CA HIS A 186 10.03 -12.00 -0.44
C HIS A 186 9.46 -12.89 0.68
N ALA A 187 10.19 -13.91 1.08
CA ALA A 187 9.79 -14.86 2.10
C ALA A 187 11.02 -15.60 2.66
N PRO A 188 10.95 -16.26 3.84
CA PRO A 188 12.06 -17.05 4.37
C PRO A 188 12.55 -18.14 3.43
N TYR A 189 11.66 -18.82 2.73
CA TYR A 189 12.00 -19.89 1.79
C TYR A 189 12.70 -19.39 0.50
N THR A 190 12.65 -18.10 0.20
CA THR A 190 13.39 -17.48 -0.92
C THR A 190 14.55 -16.60 -0.48
N CYS A 191 14.64 -16.27 0.81
CA CYS A 191 15.63 -15.37 1.39
C CYS A 191 16.36 -16.05 2.54
N PRO A 192 17.50 -16.72 2.29
CA PRO A 192 18.29 -17.36 3.34
C PRO A 192 18.71 -16.37 4.44
N PRO A 193 19.01 -16.86 5.67
CA PRO A 193 19.35 -16.01 6.81
C PRO A 193 20.46 -15.01 6.56
N ASP A 194 21.49 -15.37 5.80
CA ASP A 194 22.60 -14.47 5.49
C ASP A 194 22.20 -13.34 4.51
N TYR A 195 21.22 -13.60 3.64
CA TYR A 195 20.64 -12.55 2.81
C TYR A 195 19.75 -11.64 3.63
N LEU A 196 18.91 -12.19 4.51
CA LEU A 196 18.08 -11.40 5.42
C LEU A 196 18.91 -10.47 6.30
N LYS A 197 20.07 -10.91 6.79
CA LYS A 197 21.01 -10.03 7.53
C LYS A 197 21.48 -8.84 6.69
N LYS A 198 21.76 -9.03 5.40
CA LYS A 198 22.09 -7.93 4.48
C LYS A 198 20.93 -6.97 4.31
N VAL A 199 19.71 -7.49 4.14
CA VAL A 199 18.49 -6.66 4.05
C VAL A 199 18.27 -5.87 5.32
N ILE A 200 18.41 -6.48 6.51
CA ILE A 200 18.28 -5.81 7.81
C ILE A 200 19.32 -4.68 7.94
N SER A 201 20.58 -4.96 7.57
CA SER A 201 21.64 -3.95 7.60
C SER A 201 21.31 -2.78 6.68
N LEU A 202 20.85 -3.06 5.46
CA LEU A 202 20.47 -2.04 4.48
C LEU A 202 19.25 -1.23 4.96
N ALA A 203 18.25 -1.88 5.55
CA ALA A 203 17.08 -1.20 6.12
C ALA A 203 17.48 -0.21 7.22
N GLY A 204 18.40 -0.61 8.10
CA GLY A 204 18.96 0.27 9.13
C GLY A 204 19.75 1.44 8.55
N GLU A 205 20.56 1.21 7.52
CA GLU A 205 21.31 2.27 6.82
C GLU A 205 20.37 3.30 6.19
N LEU A 206 19.31 2.84 5.54
CA LEU A 206 18.34 3.69 4.83
C LEU A 206 17.23 4.26 5.74
N ASN A 207 17.19 3.83 6.99
CA ASN A 207 16.14 4.18 7.96
C ASN A 207 14.72 3.89 7.43
N VAL A 208 14.52 2.70 6.84
CA VAL A 208 13.24 2.20 6.35
C VAL A 208 12.88 0.87 6.98
N GLY A 209 11.60 0.51 6.96
CA GLY A 209 11.13 -0.79 7.44
C GLY A 209 11.37 -1.93 6.45
N ILE A 210 10.95 -3.13 6.87
CA ILE A 210 10.97 -4.35 6.08
C ILE A 210 9.53 -4.82 5.91
N HIS A 211 9.21 -5.35 4.73
CA HIS A 211 7.95 -5.97 4.36
C HIS A 211 8.25 -7.38 3.84
N ILE A 212 7.66 -8.43 4.40
CA ILE A 212 7.98 -9.83 4.10
C ILE A 212 6.74 -10.69 4.24
N HIS A 213 6.60 -11.74 3.41
CA HIS A 213 5.65 -12.82 3.65
C HIS A 213 6.22 -13.74 4.72
N LEU A 214 5.40 -14.13 5.69
CA LEU A 214 5.83 -14.96 6.81
C LEU A 214 4.70 -15.89 7.23
N ALA A 215 5.04 -17.15 7.47
CA ALA A 215 4.13 -18.21 7.88
C ALA A 215 2.96 -18.42 6.91
N GLU A 216 3.23 -18.31 5.60
CA GLU A 216 2.25 -18.39 4.54
C GLU A 216 1.71 -19.82 4.34
N THR A 217 2.58 -20.83 4.51
CA THR A 217 2.22 -22.22 4.37
C THR A 217 2.67 -23.06 5.55
N LYS A 218 2.02 -24.21 5.74
CA LYS A 218 2.44 -25.19 6.76
C LYS A 218 3.86 -25.69 6.53
N THR A 219 4.22 -25.93 5.27
CA THR A 219 5.58 -26.36 4.88
C THR A 219 6.63 -25.32 5.25
N GLU A 220 6.35 -24.04 5.06
CA GLU A 220 7.27 -22.97 5.48
C GLU A 220 7.54 -23.01 6.99
N ILE A 221 6.50 -23.25 7.79
CA ILE A 221 6.65 -23.34 9.24
C ILE A 221 7.51 -24.55 9.60
N GLU A 222 7.23 -25.73 8.99
CA GLU A 222 7.97 -26.96 9.22
C GLU A 222 9.44 -26.86 8.80
N ASP A 223 9.74 -26.11 7.74
CA ASP A 223 11.10 -25.90 7.23
C ASP A 223 11.91 -24.88 8.07
N MET A 224 11.24 -24.05 8.87
CA MET A 224 11.87 -23.02 9.71
C MET A 224 12.10 -23.47 11.16
N GLU A 225 11.52 -24.58 11.61
CA GLU A 225 11.76 -25.20 12.91
C GLU A 225 13.06 -26.04 12.92
#